data_42f59f883e573354b1f5ca49c7e0914f
#
_entry.id   42f59f883e573354b1f5ca49c7e0914f
#
_cell.length_a   1.000
_cell.length_b   1.000
_cell.length_c   1.000
_cell.angle_alpha   90.00
_cell.angle_beta   90.00
_cell.angle_gamma   90.00
#
_symmetry.space_group_name_H-M   'P 1'
#
loop_
_entity.id
_entity.type
_entity.pdbx_description
1 polymer ?
#
loop_
_entity_poly.entity_id
_entity_poly.type
_entity_poly.pdbx_seq_one_letter_code
_entity_poly.pdbx_strand_id
1 'polypeptide(L)'
;SMQAIFPSITKFGMAALLPGKSISVNDSMDVLVDGNSTRSTVERNAILNATPKASVAIQYNDLLNMKKDERRELVAGKDVIYIYHNSIDAIGDKAPTESKVFDACETAIQELSGILRIIVNELSGTNIFITADHGFLYTYKPLSESDKIGRTFSGNVYELGRRYALTAPDTTADFLLPVNLERELDGTPIKGYAPQDTIRMKVQGGGENYVHGGISLQELVVPVIAFKNLRTSNKNYVEVKNAELK
;
A
#
# COMPACT_ATOMS: atom_id res chain seq x y z
N SER A 1 2.84 13.01 -5.78
CA SER A 1 3.00 12.12 -4.62
C SER A 1 1.90 12.37 -3.60
N MET A 2 1.67 11.40 -2.76
CA MET A 2 0.80 11.51 -1.58
C MET A 2 1.48 10.84 -0.39
N GLN A 3 0.96 11.10 0.80
CA GLN A 3 1.41 10.46 2.03
C GLN A 3 0.58 9.22 2.29
N ALA A 4 1.24 8.08 2.53
CA ALA A 4 0.60 6.87 3.03
C ALA A 4 0.20 7.04 4.50
N ILE A 5 -0.78 6.24 4.94
CA ILE A 5 -1.20 6.20 6.34
C ILE A 5 -0.13 5.50 7.21
N PHE A 6 -0.06 5.86 8.50
CA PHE A 6 0.73 5.09 9.48
C PHE A 6 -0.18 4.10 10.24
N PRO A 7 0.30 2.89 10.52
CA PRO A 7 1.54 2.30 10.01
C PRO A 7 1.48 2.06 8.50
N SER A 8 2.61 2.31 7.83
CA SER A 8 2.74 2.18 6.38
C SER A 8 2.84 0.71 5.96
N ILE A 9 1.77 -0.03 6.16
CA ILE A 9 1.62 -1.46 5.85
C ILE A 9 0.37 -1.72 5.03
N THR A 10 0.36 -2.81 4.30
CA THR A 10 -0.68 -3.17 3.32
C THR A 10 -2.10 -3.05 3.86
N LYS A 11 -2.40 -3.58 5.06
CA LYS A 11 -3.78 -3.55 5.58
C LYS A 11 -4.31 -2.13 5.84
N PHE A 12 -3.46 -1.20 6.30
CA PHE A 12 -3.84 0.20 6.51
C PHE A 12 -3.85 0.98 5.21
N GLY A 13 -2.83 0.81 4.38
CA GLY A 13 -2.73 1.49 3.10
C GLY A 13 -3.86 1.11 2.14
N MET A 14 -4.20 -0.19 2.05
CA MET A 14 -5.35 -0.63 1.25
C MET A 14 -6.67 -0.06 1.76
N ALA A 15 -6.86 0.03 3.08
CA ALA A 15 -8.05 0.66 3.66
C ALA A 15 -8.12 2.16 3.35
N ALA A 16 -7.00 2.88 3.47
CA ALA A 16 -6.93 4.31 3.20
C ALA A 16 -7.17 4.68 1.73
N LEU A 17 -7.00 3.74 0.80
CA LEU A 17 -7.27 3.92 -0.62
C LEU A 17 -8.73 3.60 -1.00
N LEU A 18 -9.53 3.08 -0.09
CA LEU A 18 -10.94 2.81 -0.32
C LEU A 18 -11.81 4.04 -0.03
N PRO A 19 -12.95 4.17 -0.72
CA PRO A 19 -13.91 5.22 -0.38
C PRO A 19 -14.56 4.89 0.96
N GLY A 20 -14.51 5.83 1.89
CA GLY A 20 -15.09 5.71 3.22
C GLY A 20 -14.96 7.01 3.98
N LYS A 21 -15.68 7.12 5.10
CA LYS A 21 -15.66 8.28 5.99
C LYS A 21 -14.73 8.05 7.18
N SER A 22 -14.58 6.80 7.59
CA SER A 22 -13.83 6.42 8.78
C SER A 22 -13.00 5.16 8.55
N ILE A 23 -11.83 5.13 9.17
CA ILE A 23 -11.01 3.94 9.32
C ILE A 23 -10.94 3.62 10.80
N SER A 24 -11.17 2.37 11.16
CA SER A 24 -11.05 1.88 12.53
C SER A 24 -10.38 0.52 12.57
N VAL A 25 -10.05 0.05 13.76
CA VAL A 25 -9.54 -1.31 13.97
C VAL A 25 -10.39 -2.03 15.01
N ASN A 26 -10.57 -3.33 14.83
CA ASN A 26 -11.25 -4.17 15.80
C ASN A 26 -10.26 -4.77 16.83
N ASP A 27 -10.77 -5.54 17.79
CA ASP A 27 -9.97 -6.19 18.83
C ASP A 27 -8.89 -7.14 18.30
N SER A 28 -9.05 -7.64 17.07
CA SER A 28 -8.08 -8.49 16.38
C SER A 28 -7.09 -7.69 15.55
N MET A 29 -7.09 -6.36 15.62
CA MET A 29 -6.28 -5.45 14.83
C MET A 29 -6.55 -5.52 13.32
N ASP A 30 -7.73 -6.01 12.89
CA ASP A 30 -8.18 -5.91 11.52
C ASP A 30 -8.65 -4.48 11.23
N VAL A 31 -8.31 -3.98 10.05
CA VAL A 31 -8.68 -2.63 9.63
C VAL A 31 -10.04 -2.64 8.96
N LEU A 32 -10.88 -1.73 9.39
CA LEU A 32 -12.26 -1.56 8.90
C LEU A 32 -12.42 -0.19 8.24
N VAL A 33 -13.21 -0.14 7.18
CA VAL A 33 -13.69 1.11 6.56
C VAL A 33 -15.19 1.18 6.75
N ASP A 34 -15.68 2.23 7.42
CA ASP A 34 -17.08 2.39 7.80
C ASP A 34 -17.67 1.12 8.46
N GLY A 35 -16.88 0.46 9.31
CA GLY A 35 -17.22 -0.77 10.02
C GLY A 35 -17.11 -2.07 9.20
N ASN A 36 -16.75 -2.00 7.92
CA ASN A 36 -16.61 -3.18 7.05
C ASN A 36 -15.15 -3.61 6.91
N SER A 37 -14.91 -4.92 6.93
CA SER A 37 -13.57 -5.50 6.80
C SER A 37 -12.94 -5.23 5.42
N THR A 38 -11.62 -5.05 5.42
CA THR A 38 -10.82 -4.78 4.20
C THR A 38 -9.81 -5.89 3.88
N ARG A 39 -9.90 -7.04 4.56
CA ARG A 39 -8.87 -8.10 4.52
C ARG A 39 -8.68 -8.74 3.15
N SER A 40 -9.76 -8.94 2.42
CA SER A 40 -9.75 -9.61 1.11
C SER A 40 -10.20 -8.69 -0.01
N THR A 41 -9.88 -9.07 -1.26
CA THR A 41 -10.39 -8.36 -2.44
C THR A 41 -11.92 -8.39 -2.50
N VAL A 42 -12.54 -9.48 -2.05
CA VAL A 42 -14.01 -9.61 -2.01
C VAL A 42 -14.63 -8.60 -1.04
N GLU A 43 -14.07 -8.47 0.16
CA GLU A 43 -14.54 -7.50 1.16
C GLU A 43 -14.34 -6.06 0.69
N ARG A 44 -13.16 -5.74 0.13
CA ARG A 44 -12.91 -4.42 -0.48
C ARG A 44 -13.85 -4.13 -1.64
N ASN A 45 -14.16 -5.13 -2.47
CA ASN A 45 -15.15 -4.99 -3.54
C ASN A 45 -16.55 -4.70 -3.00
N ALA A 46 -16.94 -5.27 -1.86
CA ALA A 46 -18.21 -4.96 -1.20
C ALA A 46 -18.28 -3.50 -0.75
N ILE A 47 -17.21 -2.96 -0.18
CA ILE A 47 -17.10 -1.54 0.20
C ILE A 47 -17.23 -0.63 -1.03
N LEU A 48 -16.54 -0.95 -2.12
CA LEU A 48 -16.63 -0.20 -3.38
C LEU A 48 -18.06 -0.17 -3.92
N ASN A 49 -18.76 -1.30 -3.90
CA ASN A 49 -20.15 -1.41 -4.39
C ASN A 49 -21.18 -0.79 -3.44
N ALA A 50 -20.85 -0.47 -2.20
CA ALA A 50 -21.70 0.30 -1.30
C ALA A 50 -21.74 1.80 -1.66
N THR A 51 -20.86 2.26 -2.54
CA THR A 51 -20.87 3.63 -3.07
C THR A 51 -21.86 3.77 -4.23
N PRO A 52 -22.30 5.00 -4.56
CA PRO A 52 -23.19 5.24 -5.69
C PRO A 52 -22.59 4.87 -7.06
N LYS A 53 -21.28 4.72 -7.15
CA LYS A 53 -20.59 4.38 -8.39
C LYS A 53 -20.51 2.87 -8.55
N ALA A 54 -20.92 2.37 -9.71
CA ALA A 54 -20.72 0.97 -10.04
C ALA A 54 -19.22 0.66 -10.12
N SER A 55 -18.73 -0.24 -9.28
CA SER A 55 -17.30 -0.47 -9.11
C SER A 55 -16.97 -1.95 -9.13
N VAL A 56 -15.70 -2.28 -9.36
CA VAL A 56 -15.15 -3.64 -9.25
C VAL A 56 -13.70 -3.60 -8.77
N ALA A 57 -13.32 -4.55 -7.93
CA ALA A 57 -11.95 -4.81 -7.49
C ALA A 57 -11.48 -6.16 -8.00
N ILE A 58 -10.26 -6.21 -8.53
CA ILE A 58 -9.67 -7.43 -9.06
C ILE A 58 -8.15 -7.46 -8.80
N GLN A 59 -7.60 -8.65 -8.63
CA GLN A 59 -6.15 -8.85 -8.61
C GLN A 59 -5.58 -8.76 -10.03
N TYR A 60 -4.38 -8.20 -10.15
CA TYR A 60 -3.66 -8.08 -11.43
C TYR A 60 -3.55 -9.43 -12.16
N ASN A 61 -3.13 -10.48 -11.47
CA ASN A 61 -2.97 -11.80 -12.06
C ASN A 61 -4.30 -12.41 -12.54
N ASP A 62 -5.39 -12.19 -11.79
CA ASP A 62 -6.70 -12.67 -12.18
C ASP A 62 -7.16 -11.98 -13.46
N LEU A 63 -6.96 -10.66 -13.55
CA LEU A 63 -7.30 -9.90 -14.76
C LEU A 63 -6.49 -10.36 -15.98
N LEU A 64 -5.19 -10.66 -15.81
CA LEU A 64 -4.35 -11.15 -16.92
C LEU A 64 -4.75 -12.55 -17.41
N ASN A 65 -5.19 -13.42 -16.50
CA ASN A 65 -5.61 -14.77 -16.84
C ASN A 65 -6.95 -14.82 -17.59
N MET A 66 -7.75 -13.75 -17.55
CA MET A 66 -8.99 -13.64 -18.29
C MET A 66 -8.74 -13.46 -19.79
N LYS A 67 -9.66 -14.00 -20.61
CA LYS A 67 -9.74 -13.67 -22.04
C LYS A 67 -10.23 -12.23 -22.22
N LYS A 68 -9.99 -11.67 -23.38
CA LYS A 68 -10.37 -10.29 -23.71
C LYS A 68 -11.86 -10.01 -23.49
N ASP A 69 -12.73 -10.93 -23.88
CA ASP A 69 -14.18 -10.72 -23.75
C ASP A 69 -14.63 -10.82 -22.28
N GLU A 70 -14.03 -11.71 -21.48
CA GLU A 70 -14.26 -11.84 -20.04
C GLU A 70 -13.83 -10.53 -19.31
N ARG A 71 -12.68 -9.96 -19.68
CA ARG A 71 -12.22 -8.68 -19.16
C ARG A 71 -13.19 -7.54 -19.47
N ARG A 72 -13.73 -7.52 -20.69
CA ARG A 72 -14.71 -6.51 -21.11
C ARG A 72 -16.04 -6.65 -20.36
N GLU A 73 -16.49 -7.88 -20.16
CA GLU A 73 -17.71 -8.17 -19.39
C GLU A 73 -17.55 -7.74 -17.93
N LEU A 74 -16.39 -8.04 -17.30
CA LEU A 74 -16.09 -7.62 -15.94
C LEU A 74 -16.23 -6.12 -15.72
N VAL A 75 -15.76 -5.31 -16.68
CA VAL A 75 -15.75 -3.83 -16.55
C VAL A 75 -16.97 -3.17 -17.18
N ALA A 76 -17.86 -3.92 -17.83
CA ALA A 76 -19.05 -3.37 -18.48
C ALA A 76 -19.94 -2.67 -17.45
N GLY A 77 -20.29 -1.39 -17.71
CA GLY A 77 -21.11 -0.59 -16.83
C GLY A 77 -20.44 -0.19 -15.50
N LYS A 78 -19.12 -0.37 -15.37
CA LYS A 78 -18.37 0.08 -14.18
C LYS A 78 -17.80 1.47 -14.39
N ASP A 79 -17.97 2.31 -13.36
CA ASP A 79 -17.40 3.66 -13.29
C ASP A 79 -15.98 3.66 -12.74
N VAL A 80 -15.70 2.72 -11.81
CA VAL A 80 -14.43 2.64 -11.09
C VAL A 80 -13.93 1.20 -11.03
N ILE A 81 -12.67 1.01 -11.38
CA ILE A 81 -12.01 -0.30 -11.37
C ILE A 81 -10.74 -0.20 -10.53
N TYR A 82 -10.66 -1.03 -9.48
CA TYR A 82 -9.45 -1.18 -8.66
C TYR A 82 -8.70 -2.44 -9.10
N ILE A 83 -7.44 -2.27 -9.50
CA ILE A 83 -6.57 -3.38 -9.87
C ILE A 83 -5.44 -3.43 -8.84
N TYR A 84 -5.38 -4.51 -8.07
CA TYR A 84 -4.36 -4.70 -7.05
C TYR A 84 -3.16 -5.47 -7.62
N HIS A 85 -1.99 -4.92 -7.43
CA HIS A 85 -0.71 -5.47 -7.87
C HIS A 85 0.20 -5.67 -6.65
N ASN A 86 0.92 -6.80 -6.57
CA ASN A 86 1.69 -7.17 -5.37
C ASN A 86 3.07 -7.79 -5.71
N SER A 87 3.66 -7.47 -6.86
CA SER A 87 4.92 -8.12 -7.26
C SER A 87 6.11 -7.69 -6.38
N ILE A 88 6.13 -6.47 -5.87
CA ILE A 88 7.24 -5.93 -5.08
C ILE A 88 7.26 -6.57 -3.69
N ASP A 89 6.17 -6.47 -2.94
CA ASP A 89 6.07 -7.02 -1.58
C ASP A 89 6.22 -8.54 -1.56
N ALA A 90 5.68 -9.22 -2.57
CA ALA A 90 5.79 -10.68 -2.70
C ALA A 90 7.26 -11.17 -2.76
N ILE A 91 8.17 -10.33 -3.23
CA ILE A 91 9.61 -10.58 -3.31
C ILE A 91 10.33 -10.00 -2.09
N GLY A 92 10.00 -8.77 -1.70
CA GLY A 92 10.68 -8.02 -0.65
C GLY A 92 10.49 -8.60 0.75
N ASP A 93 9.29 -9.04 1.09
CA ASP A 93 8.95 -9.54 2.44
C ASP A 93 9.62 -10.86 2.84
N LYS A 94 10.23 -11.55 1.90
CA LYS A 94 10.84 -12.87 2.13
C LYS A 94 12.35 -12.76 2.22
N ALA A 95 12.94 -13.14 3.35
CA ALA A 95 14.40 -13.14 3.55
C ALA A 95 15.22 -13.74 2.39
N PRO A 96 14.83 -14.87 1.75
CA PRO A 96 15.60 -15.43 0.63
C PRO A 96 15.56 -14.59 -0.64
N THR A 97 14.57 -13.72 -0.81
CA THR A 97 14.35 -12.97 -2.06
C THR A 97 14.43 -11.45 -1.90
N GLU A 98 14.50 -10.92 -0.67
CA GLU A 98 14.53 -9.47 -0.42
C GLU A 98 15.66 -8.73 -1.16
N SER A 99 16.79 -9.38 -1.42
CA SER A 99 17.90 -8.81 -2.20
C SER A 99 17.54 -8.54 -3.67
N LYS A 100 16.46 -9.12 -4.18
CA LYS A 100 15.96 -8.96 -5.56
C LYS A 100 14.83 -7.93 -5.66
N VAL A 101 14.57 -7.17 -4.61
CA VAL A 101 13.45 -6.22 -4.58
C VAL A 101 13.55 -5.15 -5.67
N PHE A 102 14.75 -4.70 -6.03
CA PHE A 102 14.91 -3.71 -7.12
C PHE A 102 14.64 -4.32 -8.50
N ASP A 103 15.01 -5.57 -8.72
CA ASP A 103 14.60 -6.30 -9.94
C ASP A 103 13.07 -6.47 -9.98
N ALA A 104 12.45 -6.69 -8.82
CA ALA A 104 10.99 -6.73 -8.71
C ALA A 104 10.35 -5.37 -9.00
N CYS A 105 10.97 -4.26 -8.59
CA CYS A 105 10.51 -2.92 -8.96
C CYS A 105 10.54 -2.68 -10.47
N GLU A 106 11.65 -3.05 -11.14
CA GLU A 106 11.76 -2.95 -12.61
C GLU A 106 10.71 -3.82 -13.31
N THR A 107 10.50 -5.04 -12.81
CA THR A 107 9.46 -5.94 -13.32
C THR A 107 8.08 -5.32 -13.13
N ALA A 108 7.78 -4.77 -11.95
CA ALA A 108 6.51 -4.11 -11.66
C ALA A 108 6.23 -2.93 -12.60
N ILE A 109 7.24 -2.12 -12.93
CA ILE A 109 7.11 -1.02 -13.90
C ILE A 109 6.72 -1.55 -15.28
N GLN A 110 7.32 -2.66 -15.72
CA GLN A 110 6.98 -3.30 -16.99
C GLN A 110 5.57 -3.89 -16.98
N GLU A 111 5.19 -4.56 -15.90
CA GLU A 111 3.85 -5.12 -15.67
C GLU A 111 2.78 -4.02 -15.68
N LEU A 112 3.00 -2.92 -14.96
CA LEU A 112 2.12 -1.75 -14.93
C LEU A 112 2.01 -1.08 -16.31
N SER A 113 3.09 -1.01 -17.07
CA SER A 113 3.07 -0.52 -18.46
C SER A 113 2.28 -1.45 -19.38
N GLY A 114 2.37 -2.76 -19.16
CA GLY A 114 1.60 -3.77 -19.88
C GLY A 114 0.10 -3.67 -19.61
N ILE A 115 -0.30 -3.61 -18.33
CA ILE A 115 -1.71 -3.50 -17.95
C ILE A 115 -2.32 -2.17 -18.42
N LEU A 116 -1.56 -1.08 -18.41
CA LEU A 116 -2.01 0.20 -18.93
C LEU A 116 -2.43 0.10 -20.41
N ARG A 117 -1.69 -0.65 -21.23
CA ARG A 117 -2.04 -0.91 -22.63
C ARG A 117 -3.35 -1.69 -22.75
N ILE A 118 -3.58 -2.70 -21.88
CA ILE A 118 -4.83 -3.46 -21.84
C ILE A 118 -5.99 -2.54 -21.45
N ILE A 119 -5.83 -1.73 -20.40
CA ILE A 119 -6.85 -0.81 -19.92
C ILE A 119 -7.27 0.17 -21.03
N VAL A 120 -6.31 0.73 -21.75
CA VAL A 120 -6.56 1.69 -22.83
C VAL A 120 -7.18 1.03 -24.05
N ASN A 121 -6.59 -0.08 -24.54
CA ASN A 121 -6.93 -0.64 -25.84
C ASN A 121 -8.11 -1.64 -25.77
N GLU A 122 -8.32 -2.31 -24.65
CA GLU A 122 -9.34 -3.33 -24.53
C GLU A 122 -10.52 -2.89 -23.66
N LEU A 123 -10.25 -2.16 -22.57
CA LEU A 123 -11.24 -1.81 -21.55
C LEU A 123 -11.74 -0.38 -21.68
N SER A 124 -11.21 0.40 -22.63
CA SER A 124 -11.61 1.80 -22.86
C SER A 124 -11.42 2.72 -21.66
N GLY A 125 -10.44 2.42 -20.79
CA GLY A 125 -10.12 3.27 -19.64
C GLY A 125 -9.71 4.67 -20.08
N THR A 126 -10.23 5.68 -19.40
CA THR A 126 -10.01 7.10 -19.74
C THR A 126 -9.16 7.84 -18.73
N ASN A 127 -9.43 7.67 -17.45
CA ASN A 127 -8.65 8.27 -16.37
C ASN A 127 -8.06 7.14 -15.55
N ILE A 128 -6.75 7.06 -15.51
CA ILE A 128 -6.03 5.98 -14.83
C ILE A 128 -5.10 6.61 -13.81
N PHE A 129 -5.13 6.09 -12.58
CA PHE A 129 -4.24 6.47 -11.50
C PHE A 129 -3.43 5.25 -11.09
N ILE A 130 -2.13 5.41 -10.99
CA ILE A 130 -1.22 4.40 -10.45
C ILE A 130 -0.63 4.97 -9.17
N THR A 131 -0.76 4.23 -8.09
CA THR A 131 -0.24 4.59 -6.77
C THR A 131 0.15 3.34 -6.00
N ALA A 132 0.70 3.51 -4.82
CA ALA A 132 1.00 2.44 -3.88
C ALA A 132 0.27 2.68 -2.55
N ASP A 133 0.03 1.63 -1.80
CA ASP A 133 -0.53 1.66 -0.46
C ASP A 133 0.50 2.08 0.60
N HIS A 134 1.77 1.76 0.40
CA HIS A 134 2.92 2.24 1.16
C HIS A 134 4.19 2.18 0.31
N GLY A 135 5.26 2.75 0.83
CA GLY A 135 6.61 2.54 0.32
C GLY A 135 7.39 1.57 1.22
N PHE A 136 8.69 1.49 1.04
CA PHE A 136 9.55 0.62 1.83
C PHE A 136 10.94 1.24 2.07
N LEU A 137 11.58 0.79 3.14
CA LEU A 137 12.96 1.11 3.47
C LEU A 137 13.83 -0.11 3.17
N TYR A 138 14.91 0.08 2.42
CA TYR A 138 15.85 -0.98 2.09
C TYR A 138 17.28 -0.63 2.55
N THR A 139 17.96 -1.60 3.14
CA THR A 139 19.37 -1.49 3.50
C THR A 139 20.20 -2.57 2.81
N TYR A 140 21.23 -2.19 2.09
CA TYR A 140 22.10 -3.14 1.37
C TYR A 140 23.01 -3.94 2.29
N LYS A 141 23.40 -3.36 3.42
CA LYS A 141 24.27 -4.02 4.40
C LYS A 141 23.45 -4.77 5.43
N PRO A 142 23.89 -5.95 5.86
CA PRO A 142 23.29 -6.61 7.02
C PRO A 142 23.27 -5.65 8.21
N LEU A 143 22.16 -5.67 8.94
CA LEU A 143 22.02 -4.84 10.14
C LEU A 143 22.90 -5.39 11.27
N SER A 144 23.61 -4.49 11.94
CA SER A 144 24.30 -4.83 13.18
C SER A 144 23.30 -4.91 14.35
N GLU A 145 23.71 -5.52 15.45
CA GLU A 145 22.87 -5.56 16.65
C GLU A 145 22.59 -4.16 17.24
N SER A 146 23.47 -3.19 16.99
CA SER A 146 23.28 -1.79 17.38
C SER A 146 22.18 -1.09 16.57
N ASP A 147 21.83 -1.60 15.40
CA ASP A 147 20.77 -1.07 14.54
C ASP A 147 19.39 -1.69 14.88
N LYS A 148 19.33 -2.48 15.97
CA LYS A 148 18.12 -3.18 16.39
C LYS A 148 17.74 -2.82 17.82
N ILE A 149 16.49 -2.43 18.01
CA ILE A 149 15.92 -2.17 19.34
C ILE A 149 15.23 -3.43 19.85
N GLY A 150 15.56 -3.84 21.07
CA GLY A 150 14.83 -4.88 21.79
C GLY A 150 13.45 -4.40 22.25
N ARG A 151 12.76 -5.23 23.01
CA ARG A 151 11.44 -4.88 23.56
C ARG A 151 11.61 -3.83 24.68
N THR A 152 11.14 -2.61 24.44
CA THR A 152 11.28 -1.44 25.33
C THR A 152 9.92 -0.88 25.79
N PHE A 153 8.84 -1.65 25.62
CA PHE A 153 7.50 -1.19 25.95
C PHE A 153 7.14 -1.48 27.41
N SER A 154 6.58 -0.49 28.08
CA SER A 154 5.89 -0.63 29.35
C SER A 154 4.39 -0.41 29.12
N GLY A 155 3.63 -1.50 29.08
CA GLY A 155 2.20 -1.52 28.74
C GLY A 155 1.84 -2.57 27.69
N ASN A 156 0.62 -2.50 27.18
CA ASN A 156 0.09 -3.47 26.24
C ASN A 156 0.45 -3.12 24.80
N VAL A 157 1.11 -4.07 24.11
CA VAL A 157 1.39 -3.99 22.68
C VAL A 157 0.40 -4.90 21.96
N TYR A 158 -0.41 -4.32 21.09
CA TYR A 158 -1.41 -5.03 20.30
C TYR A 158 -0.80 -5.66 19.05
N GLU A 159 0.10 -4.91 18.38
CA GLU A 159 0.78 -5.38 17.18
C GLU A 159 2.19 -4.80 17.11
N LEU A 160 3.14 -5.62 16.67
CA LEU A 160 4.56 -5.27 16.59
C LEU A 160 5.14 -5.69 15.24
N GLY A 161 5.58 -4.73 14.46
CA GLY A 161 6.39 -4.92 13.27
C GLY A 161 7.83 -4.44 13.46
N ARG A 162 8.67 -4.61 12.45
CA ARG A 162 10.07 -4.11 12.51
C ARG A 162 10.16 -2.58 12.52
N ARG A 163 9.15 -1.91 11.97
CA ARG A 163 9.16 -0.46 11.79
C ARG A 163 8.00 0.25 12.48
N TYR A 164 7.12 -0.48 13.16
CA TYR A 164 5.97 0.08 13.87
C TYR A 164 5.56 -0.76 15.07
N ALA A 165 4.90 -0.12 16.00
CA ALA A 165 4.10 -0.81 17.02
C ALA A 165 2.77 -0.08 17.19
N LEU A 166 1.71 -0.84 17.46
CA LEU A 166 0.40 -0.36 17.86
C LEU A 166 0.13 -0.83 19.29
N THR A 167 -0.21 0.10 20.16
CA THR A 167 -0.24 -0.14 21.62
C THR A 167 -1.47 0.48 22.26
N ALA A 168 -1.72 0.11 23.50
CA ALA A 168 -2.65 0.84 24.36
C ALA A 168 -2.19 2.31 24.55
N PRO A 169 -3.12 3.24 24.80
CA PRO A 169 -2.81 4.68 24.91
C PRO A 169 -1.84 5.03 26.03
N ASP A 170 -1.90 4.28 27.15
CA ASP A 170 -1.08 4.44 28.32
C ASP A 170 0.31 3.80 28.22
N THR A 171 0.56 3.04 27.13
CA THR A 171 1.86 2.40 26.89
C THR A 171 2.94 3.47 26.64
N THR A 172 4.10 3.24 27.23
CA THR A 172 5.32 4.00 26.99
C THR A 172 6.38 3.13 26.32
N ALA A 173 7.27 3.75 25.57
CA ALA A 173 8.37 3.06 24.91
C ALA A 173 9.61 3.95 24.90
N ASP A 174 10.77 3.36 25.22
CA ASP A 174 12.04 4.04 25.11
C ASP A 174 12.60 3.92 23.68
N PHE A 175 13.32 4.96 23.23
CA PHE A 175 14.00 5.01 21.93
C PHE A 175 13.10 4.95 20.70
N LEU A 176 11.78 5.07 20.87
CA LEU A 176 10.80 5.09 19.79
C LEU A 176 10.06 6.43 19.77
N LEU A 177 9.71 6.88 18.57
CA LEU A 177 8.89 8.08 18.38
C LEU A 177 7.41 7.72 18.53
N PRO A 178 6.67 8.41 19.39
CA PRO A 178 5.21 8.25 19.46
C PRO A 178 4.54 8.84 18.21
N VAL A 179 3.54 8.13 17.68
CA VAL A 179 2.71 8.58 16.57
C VAL A 179 1.26 8.64 17.05
N ASN A 180 0.64 9.82 16.93
CA ASN A 180 -0.77 9.98 17.25
C ASN A 180 -1.62 9.52 16.07
N LEU A 181 -2.59 8.66 16.32
CA LEU A 181 -3.48 8.06 15.32
C LEU A 181 -4.93 8.55 15.43
N GLU A 182 -5.21 9.53 16.28
CA GLU A 182 -6.58 10.02 16.50
C GLU A 182 -7.22 10.65 15.26
N ARG A 183 -6.41 11.11 14.31
CA ARG A 183 -6.91 11.69 13.05
C ARG A 183 -7.16 10.65 11.98
N GLU A 184 -6.41 9.56 12.03
CA GLU A 184 -6.43 8.50 11.03
C GLU A 184 -7.41 7.37 11.40
N LEU A 185 -7.60 7.14 12.70
CA LEU A 185 -8.42 6.03 13.21
C LEU A 185 -9.56 6.54 14.10
N ASP A 186 -10.78 6.26 13.66
CA ASP A 186 -11.98 6.59 14.41
C ASP A 186 -12.25 5.59 15.55
N GLY A 187 -12.54 6.13 16.72
CA GLY A 187 -13.15 5.38 17.83
C GLY A 187 -12.28 4.35 18.53
N THR A 188 -11.04 4.14 18.10
CA THR A 188 -10.13 3.18 18.73
C THR A 188 -8.99 3.90 19.43
N PRO A 189 -8.88 3.83 20.76
CA PRO A 189 -7.80 4.47 21.50
C PRO A 189 -6.51 3.66 21.33
N ILE A 190 -5.80 3.91 20.23
CA ILE A 190 -4.53 3.26 19.90
C ILE A 190 -3.45 4.31 19.76
N LYS A 191 -2.26 4.00 20.27
CA LYS A 191 -1.06 4.79 20.13
C LYS A 191 -0.05 4.07 19.26
N GLY A 192 0.51 4.78 18.30
CA GLY A 192 1.56 4.28 17.43
C GLY A 192 2.96 4.55 17.99
N TYR A 193 3.92 3.72 17.62
CA TYR A 193 5.34 3.96 17.83
C TYR A 193 6.12 3.55 16.60
N ALA A 194 7.12 4.36 16.24
CA ALA A 194 8.03 4.07 15.14
C ALA A 194 9.49 4.26 15.57
N PRO A 195 10.43 3.41 15.13
CA PRO A 195 11.85 3.65 15.33
C PRO A 195 12.32 4.79 14.42
N GLN A 196 13.35 5.48 14.89
CA GLN A 196 14.01 6.52 14.10
C GLN A 196 14.88 5.91 13.01
N ASP A 197 15.17 6.70 11.99
CA ASP A 197 16.16 6.41 10.97
C ASP A 197 15.98 5.03 10.32
N THR A 198 17.05 4.27 10.18
CA THR A 198 17.06 2.90 9.63
C THR A 198 16.94 1.81 10.68
N ILE A 199 16.72 2.14 11.94
CA ILE A 199 16.64 1.20 13.06
C ILE A 199 15.42 0.26 12.89
N ARG A 200 15.59 -1.01 13.32
CA ARG A 200 14.51 -2.03 13.36
C ARG A 200 14.21 -2.42 14.79
N MET A 201 12.96 -2.71 15.07
CA MET A 201 12.58 -3.46 16.27
C MET A 201 12.84 -4.95 16.04
N LYS A 202 13.32 -5.67 17.07
CA LYS A 202 13.56 -7.11 17.02
C LYS A 202 12.24 -7.86 16.94
N VAL A 203 11.94 -8.42 15.77
CA VAL A 203 10.78 -9.27 15.50
C VAL A 203 11.25 -10.54 14.81
N GLN A 204 10.73 -11.69 15.22
CA GLN A 204 11.09 -12.98 14.62
C GLN A 204 10.59 -13.12 13.18
N GLY A 205 11.36 -13.80 12.34
CA GLY A 205 11.01 -14.18 10.96
C GLY A 205 11.14 -13.02 9.96
N GLY A 206 10.97 -13.33 8.68
CA GLY A 206 11.05 -12.37 7.56
C GLY A 206 12.45 -11.87 7.25
N GLY A 207 12.57 -11.05 6.20
CA GLY A 207 13.79 -10.31 5.86
C GLY A 207 14.04 -9.15 6.82
N GLU A 208 15.27 -8.65 6.83
CA GLU A 208 15.65 -7.49 7.65
C GLU A 208 16.02 -6.28 6.78
N ASN A 209 16.39 -6.53 5.53
CA ASN A 209 16.87 -5.48 4.63
C ASN A 209 15.71 -4.72 3.99
N TYR A 210 14.66 -5.43 3.56
CA TYR A 210 13.41 -4.86 3.10
C TYR A 210 12.42 -4.76 4.26
N VAL A 211 11.97 -3.57 4.57
CA VAL A 211 10.99 -3.32 5.64
C VAL A 211 10.08 -2.16 5.30
N HIS A 212 8.90 -2.17 5.86
CA HIS A 212 7.91 -1.09 5.78
C HIS A 212 7.14 -0.98 7.10
N GLY A 213 6.28 0.01 7.23
CA GLY A 213 5.45 0.22 8.42
C GLY A 213 5.84 1.44 9.24
N GLY A 214 7.00 2.04 8.97
CA GLY A 214 7.51 3.18 9.73
C GLY A 214 7.10 4.55 9.17
N ILE A 215 7.86 5.56 9.56
CA ILE A 215 7.60 6.97 9.27
C ILE A 215 8.68 7.62 8.40
N SER A 216 9.60 6.86 7.83
CA SER A 216 10.58 7.43 6.90
C SER A 216 9.92 7.91 5.62
N LEU A 217 10.56 8.86 4.93
CA LEU A 217 10.06 9.34 3.64
C LEU A 217 9.89 8.20 2.63
N GLN A 218 10.79 7.22 2.65
CA GLN A 218 10.74 6.04 1.79
C GLN A 218 9.54 5.15 2.07
N GLU A 219 9.03 5.13 3.30
CA GLU A 219 7.88 4.34 3.71
C GLU A 219 6.56 5.09 3.51
N LEU A 220 6.55 6.41 3.71
CA LEU A 220 5.33 7.22 3.71
C LEU A 220 5.06 7.95 2.38
N VAL A 221 6.07 8.30 1.60
CA VAL A 221 5.84 9.04 0.36
C VAL A 221 5.68 8.09 -0.81
N VAL A 222 4.45 8.01 -1.33
CA VAL A 222 4.12 7.14 -2.46
C VAL A 222 3.86 7.96 -3.73
N PRO A 223 4.14 7.41 -4.93
CA PRO A 223 3.87 8.08 -6.18
C PRO A 223 2.36 8.17 -6.43
N VAL A 224 1.94 9.19 -7.15
CA VAL A 224 0.63 9.25 -7.80
C VAL A 224 0.86 9.64 -9.25
N ILE A 225 0.67 8.69 -10.15
CA ILE A 225 0.82 8.88 -11.58
C ILE A 225 -0.59 8.93 -12.18
N ALA A 226 -0.94 10.07 -12.77
CA ALA A 226 -2.20 10.25 -13.46
C ALA A 226 -1.99 10.14 -14.97
N PHE A 227 -2.72 9.23 -15.59
CA PHE A 227 -2.73 9.07 -17.04
C PHE A 227 -4.15 9.31 -17.56
N LYS A 228 -4.27 10.19 -18.58
CA LYS A 228 -5.55 10.48 -19.24
C LYS A 228 -5.49 10.03 -20.69
N ASN A 229 -6.30 9.05 -21.06
CA ASN A 229 -6.47 8.64 -22.43
C ASN A 229 -7.47 9.57 -23.14
N LEU A 230 -6.97 10.41 -24.00
CA LEU A 230 -7.79 11.30 -24.83
C LEU A 230 -7.98 10.66 -26.21
N ARG A 231 -9.21 10.38 -26.59
CA ARG A 231 -9.55 10.02 -27.98
C ARG A 231 -9.47 11.28 -28.83
N THR A 232 -8.31 11.56 -29.39
CA THR A 232 -8.17 12.62 -30.39
C THR A 232 -8.01 12.01 -31.78
N SER A 233 -8.61 12.63 -32.79
CA SER A 233 -8.40 12.27 -34.19
C SER A 233 -6.97 12.58 -34.67
N ASN A 234 -6.24 13.40 -33.95
CA ASN A 234 -4.84 13.76 -34.23
C ASN A 234 -3.93 12.85 -33.38
N LYS A 235 -3.05 12.13 -34.06
CA LYS A 235 -1.94 11.39 -33.44
C LYS A 235 -0.87 12.39 -32.97
N ASN A 236 -1.14 13.07 -31.85
CA ASN A 236 -0.11 13.86 -31.19
C ASN A 236 0.75 12.91 -30.34
N TYR A 237 1.99 12.76 -30.70
CA TYR A 237 2.98 12.10 -29.86
C TYR A 237 3.14 12.91 -28.57
N VAL A 238 3.08 12.25 -27.41
CA VAL A 238 3.43 12.89 -26.14
C VAL A 238 4.95 12.96 -26.07
N GLU A 239 5.49 14.15 -26.21
CA GLU A 239 6.88 14.40 -25.85
C GLU A 239 6.97 14.45 -24.31
N VAL A 240 7.74 13.54 -23.74
CA VAL A 240 8.08 13.61 -22.32
C VAL A 240 9.07 14.77 -22.17
N LYS A 241 8.59 15.95 -21.84
CA LYS A 241 9.46 17.04 -21.39
C LYS A 241 9.98 16.67 -19.99
N ASN A 242 11.28 16.87 -19.77
CA ASN A 242 11.95 16.64 -18.50
C ASN A 242 11.08 17.08 -17.34
N ALA A 243 10.78 16.15 -16.44
CA ALA A 243 10.12 16.47 -15.17
C ALA A 243 11.14 17.25 -14.32
N GLU A 244 10.98 18.55 -14.24
CA GLU A 244 11.67 19.31 -13.20
C GLU A 244 11.03 18.97 -11.85
N LEU A 245 11.81 18.33 -10.99
CA LEU A 245 11.49 18.20 -9.56
C LEU A 245 11.54 19.62 -8.96
N LYS A 246 10.39 20.15 -8.63
CA LYS A 246 10.27 21.37 -7.80
C LYS A 246 10.11 20.98 -6.35
#